data_cb74ecb1b252a82e33da1b079183520d
#
_entry.id   cb74ecb1b252a82e33da1b079183520d
#
_cell.length_a   1.000
_cell.length_b   1.000
_cell.length_c   1.000
_cell.angle_alpha   90.00
_cell.angle_beta   90.00
_cell.angle_gamma   90.00
#
_symmetry.space_group_name_H-M   'P 1'
#
loop_
_entity.id
_entity.type
_entity.pdbx_description
1 polymer ?
#
loop_
_entity_poly.entity_id
_entity_poly.type
_entity_poly.pdbx_seq_one_letter_code
_entity_poly.pdbx_strand_id
1 'polypeptide(L)'
;MFHKQRLGIRIMKPDVTAFFDEPTNTVSYVVKDPTSAACAIVDSVLDYDAAAGRTSTASADAIIAFVRDNGLTVEWLLETHVHADHLSAAPYLQRELGGKLGIGENIVIVQNTFGKVFNAGTEF
;
A
#
# COMPACT_ATOMS: atom_id res chain seq x y z
N MET A 1 -12.26 -24.18 16.39
CA MET A 1 -12.55 -23.87 16.28
C MET A 1 -12.84 -23.46 16.26
N PHE A 2 -13.01 -23.16 15.92
CA PHE A 2 -13.38 -22.58 15.74
C PHE A 2 -14.03 -22.20 15.61
N HIS A 3 -14.45 -22.01 15.57
CA HIS A 3 -15.20 -21.60 15.31
C HIS A 3 -15.63 -20.67 15.20
N LYS A 4 -15.21 -20.15 15.37
CA LYS A 4 -15.81 -19.24 15.08
C LYS A 4 -16.19 -19.03 13.85
N GLN A 5 -16.14 -19.52 13.10
CA GLN A 5 -16.52 -19.34 12.00
C GLN A 5 -17.70 -19.56 11.62
N ARG A 6 -18.32 -19.55 11.98
CA ARG A 6 -19.34 -19.65 11.77
C ARG A 6 -20.15 -19.07 11.41
N LEU A 7 -20.40 -19.02 11.49
CA LEU A 7 -21.26 -18.52 11.13
C LEU A 7 -21.30 -17.79 9.95
N GLY A 8 -20.85 -17.74 9.16
CA GLY A 8 -20.91 -17.18 7.87
C GLY A 8 -20.56 -15.73 7.76
N ILE A 9 -20.88 -14.99 8.73
CA ILE A 9 -20.56 -13.57 8.68
C ILE A 9 -19.30 -13.30 9.47
N ARG A 10 -18.33 -12.76 8.79
CA ARG A 10 -17.05 -12.42 9.40
C ARG A 10 -16.56 -11.12 8.83
N ILE A 11 -16.06 -10.30 9.69
CA ILE A 11 -15.32 -9.13 9.27
C ILE A 11 -13.87 -9.54 9.13
N MET A 12 -13.37 -9.52 7.92
CA MET A 12 -12.00 -9.88 7.62
C MET A 12 -11.17 -8.61 7.60
N LYS A 13 -10.13 -8.58 8.40
CA LYS A 13 -9.21 -7.44 8.44
C LYS A 13 -8.09 -7.65 7.44
N PRO A 14 -7.65 -6.61 6.75
CA PRO A 14 -6.50 -6.73 5.87
C PRO A 14 -5.23 -6.98 6.68
N ASP A 15 -4.27 -7.65 6.05
CA ASP A 15 -2.94 -7.82 6.61
C ASP A 15 -2.12 -6.59 6.25
N VAL A 16 -1.63 -5.88 7.27
CA VAL A 16 -0.91 -4.63 7.07
C VAL A 16 0.54 -4.80 7.49
N THR A 17 1.45 -4.46 6.59
CA THR A 17 2.88 -4.44 6.87
C THR A 17 3.38 -3.01 6.72
N ALA A 18 4.08 -2.51 7.71
CA ALA A 18 4.56 -1.14 7.75
C ALA A 18 6.04 -1.07 7.38
N PHE A 19 6.40 -0.02 6.64
CA PHE A 19 7.77 0.29 6.25
C PHE A 19 8.05 1.73 6.68
N PHE A 20 8.94 1.90 7.65
CA PHE A 20 9.22 3.22 8.21
C PHE A 20 10.41 3.87 7.51
N ASP A 21 10.22 5.11 7.06
CA ASP A 21 11.30 5.93 6.50
C ASP A 21 11.70 6.97 7.54
N GLU A 22 12.84 6.77 8.15
CA GLU A 22 13.32 7.63 9.23
C GLU A 22 13.59 9.07 8.77
N PRO A 23 14.26 9.29 7.63
CA PRO A 23 14.56 10.68 7.21
C PRO A 23 13.33 11.57 7.05
N THR A 24 12.21 11.03 6.60
CA THR A 24 10.98 11.82 6.41
C THR A 24 9.94 11.56 7.48
N ASN A 25 10.21 10.63 8.41
CA ASN A 25 9.25 10.25 9.44
C ASN A 25 7.96 9.70 8.85
N THR A 26 8.05 9.09 7.69
CA THR A 26 6.88 8.58 6.96
C THR A 26 6.78 7.07 7.14
N VAL A 27 5.55 6.59 7.28
CA VAL A 27 5.29 5.15 7.27
C VAL A 27 4.54 4.81 5.99
N SER A 28 5.12 3.89 5.22
CA SER A 28 4.46 3.32 4.06
C SER A 28 3.86 1.99 4.45
N TYR A 29 2.79 1.59 3.78
CA TYR A 29 2.10 0.35 4.13
C TYR A 29 1.89 -0.52 2.91
N VAL A 30 2.01 -1.83 3.10
CA VAL A 30 1.49 -2.81 2.17
C VAL A 30 0.27 -3.42 2.84
N VAL A 31 -0.89 -3.24 2.22
CA VAL A 31 -2.18 -3.67 2.76
C VAL A 31 -2.68 -4.82 1.89
N LYS A 32 -2.68 -6.01 2.45
CA LYS A 32 -3.01 -7.23 1.71
C LYS A 32 -4.40 -7.72 2.07
N ASP A 33 -5.14 -8.17 1.04
CA ASP A 33 -6.40 -8.89 1.24
C ASP A 33 -6.12 -10.17 2.04
N PRO A 34 -6.84 -10.42 3.14
CA PRO A 34 -6.58 -11.61 3.95
C PRO A 34 -6.89 -12.92 3.23
N THR A 35 -7.66 -12.89 2.14
CA THR A 35 -8.10 -14.10 1.45
C THR A 35 -7.52 -14.27 0.05
N SER A 36 -6.68 -13.35 -0.40
CA SER A 36 -6.09 -13.44 -1.74
C SER A 36 -4.69 -12.83 -1.73
N ALA A 37 -4.07 -12.79 -2.91
CA ALA A 37 -2.75 -12.17 -3.07
C ALA A 37 -2.85 -10.68 -3.41
N ALA A 38 -4.05 -10.12 -3.51
CA ALA A 38 -4.23 -8.72 -3.88
C ALA A 38 -3.75 -7.79 -2.76
N CYS A 39 -3.06 -6.73 -3.12
CA CYS A 39 -2.60 -5.75 -2.13
C CYS A 39 -2.61 -4.34 -2.70
N ALA A 40 -2.48 -3.38 -1.80
CA ALA A 40 -2.27 -1.98 -2.12
C ALA A 40 -1.01 -1.51 -1.41
N ILE A 41 -0.31 -0.57 -2.02
CA ILE A 41 0.84 0.09 -1.41
C ILE A 41 0.43 1.53 -1.14
N VAL A 42 0.62 1.98 0.10
CA VAL A 42 0.13 3.28 0.56
C VAL A 42 1.31 4.16 0.96
N ASP A 43 1.37 5.36 0.39
CA ASP A 43 2.31 6.42 0.74
C ASP A 43 3.77 5.98 0.63
N SER A 44 4.15 5.47 -0.52
CA SER A 44 5.52 5.04 -0.78
C SER A 44 6.46 6.24 -0.89
N VAL A 45 7.72 6.02 -0.52
CA VAL A 45 8.74 7.07 -0.46
C VAL A 45 9.80 6.83 -1.52
N LEU A 46 10.12 7.88 -2.28
CA LEU A 46 11.32 7.91 -3.11
C LEU A 46 12.40 8.62 -2.29
N ASP A 47 13.50 7.91 -2.05
CA ASP A 47 14.56 8.44 -1.21
C ASP A 47 15.24 9.63 -1.88
N TYR A 48 15.56 10.64 -1.09
CA TYR A 48 16.22 11.83 -1.59
C TYR A 48 17.31 12.27 -0.64
N ASP A 49 18.51 12.38 -1.17
CA ASP A 49 19.66 12.93 -0.45
C ASP A 49 19.80 14.40 -0.85
N ALA A 50 19.35 15.29 0.02
CA ALA A 50 19.35 16.73 -0.27
C ALA A 50 20.78 17.28 -0.46
N ALA A 51 21.73 16.75 0.29
CA ALA A 51 23.12 17.23 0.20
C ALA A 51 23.75 16.88 -1.15
N ALA A 52 23.44 15.70 -1.68
CA ALA A 52 23.97 15.24 -2.96
C ALA A 52 23.05 15.60 -4.14
N GLY A 53 21.83 16.04 -3.87
CA GLY A 53 20.84 16.32 -4.91
C GLY A 53 20.43 15.07 -5.67
N ARG A 54 20.41 13.92 -5.01
CA ARG A 54 20.15 12.64 -5.65
C ARG A 54 18.99 11.90 -5.03
N THR A 55 18.26 11.17 -5.88
CA THR A 55 17.23 10.23 -5.42
C THR A 55 17.80 8.82 -5.44
N SER A 56 17.14 7.93 -4.70
CA SER A 56 17.43 6.50 -4.76
C SER A 56 16.13 5.73 -4.56
N THR A 57 16.17 4.44 -4.87
CA THR A 57 14.98 3.60 -4.80
C THR A 57 15.05 2.58 -3.65
N ALA A 58 15.97 2.78 -2.70
CA ALA A 58 16.21 1.78 -1.66
C ALA A 58 14.95 1.45 -0.85
N SER A 59 14.19 2.46 -0.44
CA SER A 59 12.95 2.23 0.33
C SER A 59 11.90 1.53 -0.52
N ALA A 60 11.75 1.95 -1.77
CA ALA A 60 10.81 1.31 -2.68
C ALA A 60 11.23 -0.12 -3.00
N ASP A 61 12.53 -0.36 -3.16
CA ASP A 61 13.04 -1.70 -3.45
C ASP A 61 12.76 -2.68 -2.31
N ALA A 62 12.76 -2.20 -1.07
CA ALA A 62 12.39 -3.04 0.07
C ALA A 62 10.92 -3.49 -0.04
N ILE A 63 10.06 -2.59 -0.48
CA ILE A 63 8.65 -2.92 -0.70
C ILE A 63 8.51 -3.92 -1.85
N ILE A 64 9.26 -3.69 -2.94
CA ILE A 64 9.24 -4.61 -4.09
C ILE A 64 9.66 -6.01 -3.66
N ALA A 65 10.73 -6.11 -2.88
CA ALA A 65 11.20 -7.40 -2.39
C ALA A 65 10.14 -8.09 -1.56
N PHE A 66 9.49 -7.36 -0.67
CA PHE A 66 8.43 -7.91 0.16
C PHE A 66 7.26 -8.44 -0.69
N VAL A 67 6.83 -7.65 -1.68
CA VAL A 67 5.73 -8.01 -2.56
C VAL A 67 6.09 -9.28 -3.34
N ARG A 68 7.28 -9.34 -3.90
CA ARG A 68 7.72 -10.49 -4.71
C ARG A 68 7.93 -11.73 -3.86
N ASP A 69 8.56 -11.58 -2.70
CA ASP A 69 8.84 -12.71 -1.80
C ASP A 69 7.56 -13.34 -1.26
N ASN A 70 6.50 -12.56 -1.14
CA ASN A 70 5.22 -13.04 -0.64
C ASN A 70 4.21 -13.33 -1.75
N GLY A 71 4.61 -13.23 -3.01
CA GLY A 71 3.76 -13.55 -4.14
C GLY A 71 2.54 -12.68 -4.27
N LEU A 72 2.65 -11.39 -3.92
CA LEU A 72 1.51 -10.48 -3.93
C LEU A 72 1.31 -9.84 -5.30
N THR A 73 0.05 -9.48 -5.58
CA THR A 73 -0.34 -8.74 -6.78
C THR A 73 -0.80 -7.35 -6.37
N VAL A 74 -0.11 -6.32 -6.85
CA VAL A 74 -0.45 -4.94 -6.52
C VAL A 74 -1.63 -4.49 -7.37
N GLU A 75 -2.74 -4.15 -6.71
CA GLU A 75 -3.92 -3.62 -7.37
C GLU A 75 -3.92 -2.10 -7.39
N TRP A 76 -3.44 -1.49 -6.32
CA TRP A 76 -3.45 -0.05 -6.14
C TRP A 76 -2.17 0.46 -5.52
N LEU A 77 -1.76 1.63 -5.99
CA LEU A 77 -0.68 2.44 -5.42
C LEU A 77 -1.33 3.75 -5.00
N LEU A 78 -1.41 3.98 -3.69
CA LEU A 78 -2.24 5.04 -3.13
C LEU A 78 -1.40 6.11 -2.45
N GLU A 79 -1.79 7.36 -2.66
CA GLU A 79 -1.29 8.50 -1.90
C GLU A 79 -2.47 9.05 -1.11
N THR A 80 -2.35 9.11 0.21
CA THR A 80 -3.44 9.62 1.03
C THR A 80 -3.66 11.11 0.82
N HIS A 81 -2.59 11.83 0.42
CA HIS A 81 -2.64 13.24 0.12
C HIS A 81 -1.40 13.62 -0.69
N VAL A 82 -1.34 14.86 -1.16
CA VAL A 82 -0.13 15.37 -1.79
C VAL A 82 0.90 15.64 -0.70
N HIS A 83 2.04 14.95 -0.77
CA HIS A 83 3.05 15.05 0.28
C HIS A 83 4.01 16.20 -0.02
N ALA A 84 4.29 16.99 1.01
CA ALA A 84 5.30 18.05 0.95
C ALA A 84 6.61 17.60 1.59
N ASP A 85 6.61 16.52 2.33
CA ASP A 85 7.74 16.07 3.13
C ASP A 85 8.59 14.99 2.45
N HIS A 86 8.08 14.40 1.36
CA HIS A 86 8.88 13.41 0.61
C HIS A 86 8.37 13.31 -0.83
N LEU A 87 9.18 12.68 -1.65
CA LEU A 87 8.80 12.35 -3.02
C LEU A 87 8.12 11.00 -3.05
N SER A 88 7.16 10.82 -3.96
CA SER A 88 6.45 9.55 -4.09
C SER A 88 7.22 8.59 -4.98
N ALA A 89 7.29 7.33 -4.56
CA ALA A 89 7.84 6.26 -5.37
C ALA A 89 6.76 5.56 -6.19
N ALA A 90 5.51 6.02 -6.17
CA ALA A 90 4.41 5.35 -6.85
C ALA A 90 4.66 5.12 -8.34
N PRO A 91 5.18 6.10 -9.12
CA PRO A 91 5.46 5.83 -10.52
C PRO A 91 6.50 4.74 -10.74
N TYR A 92 7.54 4.69 -9.89
CA TYR A 92 8.56 3.66 -9.97
C TYR A 92 7.97 2.30 -9.64
N LEU A 93 7.19 2.22 -8.56
CA LEU A 93 6.55 0.97 -8.16
C LEU A 93 5.56 0.49 -9.21
N GLN A 94 4.86 1.40 -9.88
CA GLN A 94 3.94 1.03 -10.94
C GLN A 94 4.67 0.38 -12.12
N ARG A 95 5.84 0.91 -12.49
CA ARG A 95 6.64 0.31 -13.55
C ARG A 95 7.13 -1.09 -13.18
N GLU A 96 7.46 -1.30 -11.91
CA GLU A 96 8.02 -2.57 -11.45
C GLU A 96 6.96 -3.61 -11.12
N LEU A 97 5.82 -3.19 -10.58
CA LEU A 97 4.83 -4.10 -10.01
C LEU A 97 3.45 -4.00 -10.66
N GLY A 98 3.20 -2.97 -11.43
CA GLY A 98 1.86 -2.71 -11.98
C GLY A 98 0.97 -2.05 -10.94
N GLY A 99 -0.33 -2.09 -11.20
CA GLY A 99 -1.32 -1.49 -10.32
C GLY A 99 -1.77 -0.13 -10.82
N LYS A 100 -2.83 0.38 -10.22
CA LYS A 100 -3.42 1.67 -10.57
C LYS A 100 -3.01 2.71 -9.54
N LEU A 101 -2.77 3.93 -10.00
CA LEU A 101 -2.43 5.04 -9.13
C LEU A 101 -3.72 5.70 -8.64
N GLY A 102 -3.76 6.07 -7.37
CA GLY A 102 -4.85 6.81 -6.78
C GLY A 102 -4.34 7.81 -5.77
N ILE A 103 -5.01 8.95 -5.67
CA ILE A 103 -4.64 9.99 -4.73
C ILE A 103 -5.90 10.53 -4.05
N GLY A 104 -5.71 11.27 -2.96
CA GLY A 104 -6.74 11.61 -2.00
C GLY A 104 -8.11 12.03 -2.54
N GLU A 105 -8.16 12.82 -3.60
CA GLU A 105 -9.44 13.26 -4.14
C GLU A 105 -10.27 12.12 -4.74
N ASN A 106 -9.66 10.97 -4.98
CA ASN A 106 -10.34 9.79 -5.49
C ASN A 106 -10.59 8.76 -4.40
N ILE A 107 -10.47 9.15 -3.14
CA ILE A 107 -10.52 8.20 -2.03
C ILE A 107 -11.85 7.47 -1.94
N VAL A 108 -12.95 8.09 -2.33
CA VAL A 108 -14.27 7.46 -2.29
C VAL A 108 -14.32 6.26 -3.24
N ILE A 109 -13.77 6.41 -4.45
CA ILE A 109 -13.69 5.33 -5.42
C ILE A 109 -12.82 4.20 -4.86
N VAL A 110 -11.70 4.56 -4.27
CA VAL A 110 -10.77 3.60 -3.68
C VAL A 110 -11.43 2.85 -2.53
N GLN A 111 -12.14 3.55 -1.65
CA GLN A 111 -12.85 2.91 -0.55
C GLN A 111 -13.87 1.90 -1.05
N ASN A 112 -14.63 2.25 -2.08
CA ASN A 112 -15.60 1.31 -2.64
C ASN A 112 -14.94 0.08 -3.23
N THR A 113 -13.82 0.25 -3.92
CA THR A 113 -13.07 -0.85 -4.51
C THR A 113 -12.53 -1.78 -3.43
N PHE A 114 -11.88 -1.21 -2.42
CA PHE A 114 -11.29 -2.00 -1.35
C PHE A 114 -12.33 -2.58 -0.42
N GLY A 115 -13.47 -1.91 -0.29
CA GLY A 115 -14.57 -2.48 0.46
C GLY A 115 -15.01 -3.81 -0.09
N LYS A 116 -15.00 -3.95 -1.41
CA LYS A 116 -15.33 -5.22 -2.06
C LYS A 116 -14.20 -6.24 -1.91
N VAL A 117 -12.96 -5.80 -2.18
CA VAL A 117 -11.79 -6.70 -2.16
C VAL A 117 -11.58 -7.28 -0.77
N PHE A 118 -11.66 -6.45 0.26
CA PHE A 118 -11.39 -6.89 1.64
C PHE A 118 -12.64 -7.31 2.39
N ASN A 119 -13.79 -7.38 1.72
CA ASN A 119 -15.05 -7.72 2.37
C ASN A 119 -15.30 -6.83 3.59
N ALA A 120 -15.00 -5.56 3.46
CA ALA A 120 -15.16 -4.57 4.51
C ALA A 120 -16.19 -3.54 4.09
N GLY A 121 -16.67 -2.74 5.03
CA GLY A 121 -17.54 -1.62 4.70
C GLY A 121 -16.80 -0.54 3.94
N THR A 122 -17.53 0.46 3.49
CA THR A 122 -16.94 1.55 2.71
C THR A 122 -16.64 2.79 3.55
N GLU A 123 -16.67 2.65 4.86
CA GLU A 123 -16.44 3.78 5.78
C GLU A 123 -15.00 3.93 6.24
N PHE A 124 -14.10 3.08 5.80
CA PHE A 124 -12.72 3.18 6.27
C PHE A 124 -11.93 4.32 5.63
#